data_e06acceec19aef14b8f7a1e6c4f2c43f
#
_entry.id   e06acceec19aef14b8f7a1e6c4f2c43f
#
_cell.length_a   1.000
_cell.length_b   1.000
_cell.length_c   1.000
_cell.angle_alpha   90.00
_cell.angle_beta   90.00
_cell.angle_gamma   90.00
#
_symmetry.space_group_name_H-M   'P 1'
#
loop_
_entity.id
_entity.type
_entity.pdbx_description
1 polymer ?
#
loop_
_entity_poly.entity_id
_entity_poly.type
_entity_poly.pdbx_seq_one_letter_code
_entity_poly.pdbx_strand_id
1 'polypeptide(L)'
;MWNVYDWIGSLSCTPKYFSLAKDPKEPISPAEGVQISNSHLLTMAVEDDPLPLVEDDHKVAFNGYHLGDETLEGTLPDEVEDTNATEGTENSKEGQFQETDKGDEDRWAEMYDQTYQVAPVGPDLPEVIMEGDESVGIEAHFHTLQARRQEEQTKLELQRHHIIVDKNNVVQQLLEMYREDEAISSNKLVVSFEGEQANGDGLLRELYSLFWESFFSQNCEGSNQYTLCISPNLSEEDFIALGRLITHMFIQCGTFPVKLVKASMYHVFFGTVPDEIVLESFLRLLPPAETKMLSDVLNGKKALPLVFDEVLDIFDEYQERTRSTSTNLKATLVKMGKAEFVTKLFLPLLKIREGMGKFWDSVTKEEVESMYELCTPLPTRVIKLLHIVPVNPQEAKVERWLRRYLKEADSVMLGLFLRFSTGNDMVLPGRQIKVRFENMAFLAMRPTARTCFQVLTLPRNYQTYHRLRENLDFFIKNPALWDLED
;
A
#
# COMPACT_ATOMS: atom_id res chain seq x y z
N MET A 1 32.07 -3.25 -6.87
CA MET A 1 32.03 -3.40 -8.33
C MET A 1 31.65 -4.85 -8.61
N TRP A 2 30.39 -5.08 -8.91
CA TRP A 2 29.88 -6.41 -9.25
C TRP A 2 30.39 -6.77 -10.65
N ASN A 3 31.01 -7.93 -10.79
CA ASN A 3 31.55 -8.36 -12.07
C ASN A 3 30.40 -8.97 -12.89
N VAL A 4 29.91 -8.23 -13.88
CA VAL A 4 28.79 -8.60 -14.74
C VAL A 4 29.02 -9.96 -15.46
N TYR A 5 30.27 -10.40 -15.58
CA TYR A 5 30.65 -11.62 -16.29
C TYR A 5 30.41 -12.91 -15.49
N ASP A 6 30.41 -12.88 -14.17
CA ASP A 6 30.17 -14.08 -13.36
C ASP A 6 28.69 -14.52 -13.32
N TRP A 7 27.79 -13.62 -13.72
CA TRP A 7 26.35 -13.88 -13.70
C TRP A 7 25.82 -14.52 -15.00
N ILE A 8 26.47 -14.26 -16.15
CA ILE A 8 26.09 -14.80 -17.46
C ILE A 8 26.33 -16.31 -17.56
N GLY A 9 27.21 -16.86 -16.75
CA GLY A 9 27.56 -18.30 -16.75
C GLY A 9 26.51 -19.24 -16.13
N SER A 10 25.52 -18.71 -15.40
CA SER A 10 24.52 -19.53 -14.69
C SER A 10 23.16 -19.64 -15.39
N LEU A 11 22.95 -18.92 -16.51
CA LEU A 11 21.71 -18.98 -17.28
C LEU A 11 21.87 -19.94 -18.46
N SER A 12 21.49 -21.20 -18.29
CA SER A 12 21.37 -22.18 -19.38
C SER A 12 20.03 -22.02 -20.13
N CYS A 13 19.74 -20.79 -20.57
CA CYS A 13 18.65 -20.53 -21.51
C CYS A 13 19.22 -19.77 -22.70
N THR A 14 19.51 -20.48 -23.80
CA THR A 14 19.86 -19.87 -25.09
C THR A 14 18.68 -19.09 -25.62
N PRO A 15 18.83 -17.78 -25.87
CA PRO A 15 17.81 -17.02 -26.59
C PRO A 15 17.81 -17.48 -28.07
N LYS A 16 16.65 -17.88 -28.57
CA LYS A 16 16.45 -18.30 -29.98
C LYS A 16 16.40 -17.14 -30.96
N TYR A 17 17.07 -16.04 -30.73
CA TYR A 17 17.16 -14.95 -31.70
C TYR A 17 18.51 -14.28 -31.62
N PHE A 18 19.54 -14.91 -32.20
CA PHE A 18 20.69 -14.25 -32.79
C PHE A 18 21.31 -15.22 -33.80
N SER A 19 20.80 -15.23 -35.04
CA SER A 19 21.51 -15.80 -36.17
C SER A 19 21.95 -14.67 -37.10
N LEU A 20 23.13 -14.15 -36.86
CA LEU A 20 23.94 -13.55 -37.90
C LEU A 20 25.37 -14.07 -37.70
N ALA A 21 25.52 -15.31 -38.16
CA ALA A 21 26.85 -15.86 -38.36
C ALA A 21 27.50 -15.17 -39.53
N LYS A 22 28.59 -14.45 -39.28
CA LYS A 22 29.64 -14.25 -40.26
C LYS A 22 30.87 -15.05 -39.83
N ASP A 23 31.38 -15.78 -40.78
CA ASP A 23 32.51 -16.68 -40.76
C ASP A 23 33.77 -16.10 -40.07
N PRO A 24 34.46 -16.83 -39.19
CA PRO A 24 35.68 -16.34 -38.52
C PRO A 24 36.92 -16.76 -39.33
N LYS A 25 37.27 -15.99 -40.33
CA LYS A 25 38.59 -16.08 -40.96
C LYS A 25 39.03 -14.73 -41.48
N GLU A 26 39.62 -13.93 -40.59
CA GLU A 26 40.72 -13.01 -40.89
C GLU A 26 41.18 -12.32 -39.59
N PRO A 27 42.47 -12.24 -39.28
CA PRO A 27 42.97 -11.57 -38.10
C PRO A 27 43.09 -10.07 -38.35
N ILE A 28 42.46 -9.25 -37.51
CA ILE A 28 42.58 -7.80 -37.52
C ILE A 28 43.78 -7.37 -36.68
N SER A 29 44.71 -6.68 -37.33
CA SER A 29 45.85 -5.98 -36.74
C SER A 29 45.40 -4.81 -35.84
N PRO A 30 46.06 -4.54 -34.69
CA PRO A 30 45.71 -3.45 -33.82
C PRO A 30 46.39 -2.15 -34.24
N ALA A 31 45.69 -1.27 -34.93
CA ALA A 31 46.06 0.14 -35.04
C ALA A 31 44.85 0.99 -35.46
N GLU A 32 44.74 2.13 -34.77
CA GLU A 32 43.87 3.27 -35.03
C GLU A 32 42.52 3.31 -34.28
N GLY A 33 42.53 4.19 -33.28
CA GLY A 33 41.36 4.60 -32.56
C GLY A 33 40.40 5.41 -33.44
N VAL A 34 39.16 4.92 -33.51
CA VAL A 34 38.07 5.68 -34.12
C VAL A 34 37.14 6.12 -32.96
N GLN A 35 37.10 7.43 -32.73
CA GLN A 35 36.05 8.06 -31.93
C GLN A 35 34.72 7.88 -32.67
N ILE A 36 33.80 7.16 -32.06
CA ILE A 36 32.41 7.08 -32.54
C ILE A 36 31.63 8.22 -31.88
N SER A 37 31.26 9.22 -32.67
CA SER A 37 30.33 10.26 -32.26
C SER A 37 28.92 9.76 -32.34
N ASN A 38 28.12 10.04 -31.28
CA ASN A 38 26.75 9.62 -31.06
C ASN A 38 25.68 10.28 -31.96
N SER A 39 25.91 10.35 -33.28
CA SER A 39 24.93 11.00 -34.17
C SER A 39 24.37 10.16 -35.33
N HIS A 40 24.48 8.82 -35.27
CA HIS A 40 23.90 7.95 -36.31
C HIS A 40 23.17 6.74 -35.77
N LEU A 41 22.07 7.00 -35.06
CA LEU A 41 21.03 6.02 -34.81
C LEU A 41 19.68 6.74 -34.90
N LEU A 42 19.10 6.81 -36.09
CA LEU A 42 17.69 7.00 -36.37
C LEU A 42 17.50 7.40 -37.86
N THR A 43 17.47 6.40 -38.71
CA THR A 43 16.69 6.44 -39.97
C THR A 43 16.66 5.02 -40.55
N MET A 44 15.71 4.21 -40.11
CA MET A 44 15.20 3.12 -40.93
C MET A 44 13.81 3.54 -41.41
N ALA A 45 13.75 3.88 -42.69
CA ALA A 45 12.52 4.12 -43.42
C ALA A 45 11.72 2.79 -43.48
N VAL A 46 10.48 2.87 -43.13
CA VAL A 46 9.46 1.83 -43.40
C VAL A 46 9.00 2.16 -44.81
N GLU A 47 9.25 1.27 -45.75
CA GLU A 47 8.60 1.28 -47.06
C GLU A 47 7.23 0.65 -46.91
N ASP A 48 6.20 1.44 -47.19
CA ASP A 48 4.80 1.03 -47.25
C ASP A 48 4.53 0.31 -48.56
N ASP A 49 4.21 -1.00 -48.48
CA ASP A 49 3.52 -1.70 -49.56
C ASP A 49 2.02 -1.82 -49.20
N PRO A 50 1.10 -1.40 -50.08
CA PRO A 50 -0.32 -1.44 -49.82
C PRO A 50 -0.92 -2.82 -50.04
N LEU A 51 -1.52 -3.40 -49.00
CA LEU A 51 -2.37 -4.57 -49.11
C LEU A 51 -3.77 -4.22 -49.66
N PRO A 52 -4.40 -5.11 -50.43
CA PRO A 52 -5.64 -4.82 -51.15
C PRO A 52 -6.87 -4.79 -50.23
N LEU A 53 -7.75 -3.86 -50.54
CA LEU A 53 -9.08 -3.70 -49.95
C LEU A 53 -9.95 -4.94 -50.22
N VAL A 54 -10.46 -5.56 -49.15
CA VAL A 54 -11.61 -6.46 -49.23
C VAL A 54 -12.81 -5.71 -48.68
N GLU A 55 -13.75 -5.43 -49.53
CA GLU A 55 -15.10 -4.98 -49.20
C GLU A 55 -15.85 -6.15 -48.58
N ASP A 56 -16.39 -5.98 -47.39
CA ASP A 56 -17.50 -6.81 -46.90
C ASP A 56 -18.52 -5.93 -46.17
N ASP A 57 -19.67 -5.85 -46.82
CA ASP A 57 -20.90 -5.28 -46.33
C ASP A 57 -21.47 -6.08 -45.16
N HIS A 58 -21.50 -5.53 -43.95
CA HIS A 58 -22.52 -5.89 -42.97
C HIS A 58 -22.98 -4.65 -42.17
N LYS A 59 -24.07 -4.07 -42.66
CA LYS A 59 -24.92 -3.16 -41.89
C LYS A 59 -25.53 -3.88 -40.69
N VAL A 60 -25.15 -3.49 -39.49
CA VAL A 60 -25.92 -3.78 -38.27
C VAL A 60 -26.55 -2.48 -37.80
N ALA A 61 -27.87 -2.46 -37.79
CA ALA A 61 -28.69 -1.36 -37.39
C ALA A 61 -28.60 -1.10 -35.88
N PHE A 62 -28.22 0.11 -35.49
CA PHE A 62 -28.37 0.62 -34.13
C PHE A 62 -29.80 1.13 -33.96
N ASN A 63 -30.58 0.45 -33.10
CA ASN A 63 -31.85 0.97 -32.61
C ASN A 63 -31.60 2.04 -31.55
N GLY A 64 -31.88 3.28 -31.88
CA GLY A 64 -31.91 4.39 -30.94
C GLY A 64 -33.14 4.31 -30.05
N TYR A 65 -32.92 4.41 -28.74
CA TYR A 65 -33.98 4.72 -27.79
C TYR A 65 -34.13 6.25 -27.69
N HIS A 66 -35.27 6.76 -28.12
CA HIS A 66 -35.77 8.11 -27.88
C HIS A 66 -36.10 8.24 -26.38
N LEU A 67 -35.54 9.24 -25.73
CA LEU A 67 -36.03 9.81 -24.49
C LEU A 67 -37.13 10.80 -24.86
N GLY A 68 -38.35 10.46 -24.51
CA GLY A 68 -39.51 11.38 -24.61
C GLY A 68 -39.53 12.33 -23.42
N ASP A 69 -39.60 13.60 -23.72
CA ASP A 69 -39.98 14.68 -22.84
C ASP A 69 -41.49 14.57 -22.59
N GLU A 70 -41.92 14.37 -21.35
CA GLU A 70 -43.29 14.62 -20.92
C GLU A 70 -43.29 15.55 -19.71
N THR A 71 -43.57 16.80 -19.99
CA THR A 71 -44.05 17.81 -19.05
C THR A 71 -45.49 17.48 -18.66
N LEU A 72 -45.74 17.26 -17.37
CA LEU A 72 -47.09 17.28 -16.80
C LEU A 72 -47.18 18.32 -15.69
N GLU A 73 -47.77 19.43 -16.00
CA GLU A 73 -48.44 20.34 -15.06
C GLU A 73 -49.64 19.64 -14.44
N GLY A 74 -49.82 19.78 -13.14
CA GLY A 74 -50.96 19.26 -12.42
C GLY A 74 -51.11 19.87 -11.05
N THR A 75 -51.66 21.03 -11.01
CA THR A 75 -52.60 21.65 -10.01
C THR A 75 -52.76 20.97 -8.66
N LEU A 76 -52.53 21.77 -7.64
CA LEU A 76 -53.01 21.66 -6.25
C LEU A 76 -54.55 21.74 -6.18
N PRO A 77 -55.20 21.14 -5.22
CA PRO A 77 -56.42 21.68 -4.67
C PRO A 77 -56.30 22.08 -3.20
N ASP A 78 -57.07 23.13 -2.94
CA ASP A 78 -57.23 23.96 -1.77
C ASP A 78 -57.75 23.27 -0.50
N GLU A 79 -57.50 23.97 0.55
CA GLU A 79 -58.08 24.04 1.91
C GLU A 79 -59.48 23.46 2.11
N VAL A 80 -59.68 22.80 3.26
CA VAL A 80 -60.95 22.83 4.01
C VAL A 80 -60.63 22.99 5.49
N GLU A 81 -61.05 24.15 6.03
CA GLU A 81 -61.28 24.44 7.45
C GLU A 81 -62.43 23.55 8.00
N ASP A 82 -62.46 23.15 9.20
CA ASP A 82 -63.23 23.72 10.30
C ASP A 82 -63.42 22.75 11.49
N THR A 83 -63.21 23.34 12.64
CA THR A 83 -63.93 23.30 13.91
C THR A 83 -64.26 21.96 14.57
N ASN A 84 -63.89 21.69 15.83
CA ASN A 84 -64.63 22.01 17.02
C ASN A 84 -63.92 21.61 18.33
N ALA A 85 -64.01 22.54 19.27
CA ALA A 85 -63.61 22.43 20.65
C ALA A 85 -64.54 21.52 21.44
N THR A 86 -63.99 20.78 22.40
CA THR A 86 -64.68 20.51 23.67
C THR A 86 -63.64 20.34 24.78
N GLU A 87 -63.86 21.14 25.81
CA GLU A 87 -63.21 21.12 27.11
C GLU A 87 -63.44 19.79 27.86
N GLY A 88 -62.44 19.37 28.62
CA GLY A 88 -62.56 18.24 29.52
C GLY A 88 -61.36 18.07 30.46
N THR A 89 -61.39 18.86 31.55
CA THR A 89 -60.91 18.61 32.94
C THR A 89 -59.67 17.75 33.17
N GLU A 90 -58.78 18.39 33.91
CA GLU A 90 -57.70 17.94 34.80
C GLU A 90 -57.84 16.52 35.35
N ASN A 91 -56.74 15.75 35.25
CA ASN A 91 -56.29 14.94 36.41
C ASN A 91 -54.79 14.65 36.33
N SER A 92 -54.09 15.27 37.25
CA SER A 92 -52.71 15.02 37.63
C SER A 92 -52.53 13.57 38.00
N LYS A 93 -51.69 12.85 37.31
CA LYS A 93 -50.96 11.69 37.86
C LYS A 93 -49.52 11.79 37.46
N GLU A 94 -48.68 12.14 38.43
CA GLU A 94 -47.25 11.91 38.44
C GLU A 94 -47.00 10.43 38.15
N GLY A 95 -46.58 10.13 36.94
CA GLY A 95 -46.07 8.83 36.56
C GLY A 95 -44.54 8.87 36.75
N GLN A 96 -44.10 8.22 37.84
CA GLN A 96 -42.71 7.85 38.03
C GLN A 96 -42.21 7.14 36.79
N PHE A 97 -41.27 7.78 36.04
CA PHE A 97 -40.43 7.08 35.11
C PHE A 97 -39.49 6.19 35.92
N GLN A 98 -39.80 4.90 35.96
CA GLN A 98 -38.86 3.90 36.39
C GLN A 98 -37.66 3.93 35.43
N GLU A 99 -36.48 4.14 35.99
CA GLU A 99 -35.20 3.88 35.34
C GLU A 99 -35.21 2.41 34.89
N THR A 100 -35.39 2.19 33.59
CA THR A 100 -35.19 0.90 32.98
C THR A 100 -33.69 0.57 33.01
N ASP A 101 -33.46 -0.53 33.61
CA ASP A 101 -32.30 -1.33 33.91
C ASP A 101 -31.18 -1.19 32.87
N LYS A 102 -30.10 -0.48 33.26
CA LYS A 102 -28.84 -0.39 32.51
C LYS A 102 -28.06 -1.71 32.38
N GLY A 103 -28.62 -2.79 32.95
CA GLY A 103 -28.01 -4.12 32.92
C GLY A 103 -28.20 -4.91 31.62
N ASP A 104 -29.20 -4.59 30.81
CA ASP A 104 -29.51 -5.39 29.62
C ASP A 104 -28.61 -5.07 28.42
N GLU A 105 -28.17 -3.81 28.20
CA GLU A 105 -27.27 -3.46 27.08
C GLU A 105 -25.87 -4.05 27.26
N ASP A 106 -25.34 -4.08 28.48
CA ASP A 106 -24.05 -4.72 28.76
C ASP A 106 -24.13 -6.24 28.62
N ARG A 107 -25.29 -6.85 28.94
CA ARG A 107 -25.56 -8.29 28.78
C ARG A 107 -25.70 -8.68 27.31
N TRP A 108 -26.29 -7.83 26.47
CA TRP A 108 -26.31 -8.02 25.00
C TRP A 108 -24.93 -7.89 24.40
N ALA A 109 -24.09 -6.98 24.87
CA ALA A 109 -22.72 -6.83 24.43
C ALA A 109 -21.85 -8.07 24.76
N GLU A 110 -22.01 -8.64 25.95
CA GLU A 110 -21.32 -9.88 26.35
C GLU A 110 -21.86 -11.11 25.61
N MET A 111 -23.16 -11.17 25.32
CA MET A 111 -23.78 -12.28 24.57
C MET A 111 -23.42 -12.21 23.07
N TYR A 112 -23.25 -11.00 22.51
CA TYR A 112 -22.75 -10.81 21.14
C TYR A 112 -21.30 -11.23 21.02
N ASP A 113 -20.47 -10.99 22.04
CA ASP A 113 -19.06 -11.40 22.07
C ASP A 113 -18.89 -12.93 22.13
N GLN A 114 -19.92 -13.67 22.62
CA GLN A 114 -19.91 -15.13 22.68
C GLN A 114 -20.58 -15.82 21.48
N THR A 115 -21.49 -15.15 20.76
CA THR A 115 -22.32 -15.79 19.72
C THR A 115 -21.90 -15.45 18.30
N TYR A 116 -21.24 -14.33 18.08
CA TYR A 116 -20.64 -13.97 16.80
C TYR A 116 -19.13 -14.04 16.89
N GLN A 117 -18.58 -15.23 16.79
CA GLN A 117 -17.31 -15.41 16.12
C GLN A 117 -17.57 -15.03 14.66
N VAL A 118 -17.47 -13.73 14.37
CA VAL A 118 -17.36 -13.25 12.99
C VAL A 118 -16.14 -13.95 12.43
N ALA A 119 -16.37 -14.84 11.48
CA ALA A 119 -15.26 -15.42 10.71
C ALA A 119 -14.39 -14.27 10.25
N PRO A 120 -13.06 -14.32 10.45
CA PRO A 120 -12.17 -13.26 10.03
C PRO A 120 -12.36 -13.07 8.53
N VAL A 121 -12.68 -11.83 8.15
CA VAL A 121 -12.80 -11.42 6.75
C VAL A 121 -11.37 -11.25 6.22
N GLY A 122 -10.86 -12.29 5.64
CA GLY A 122 -9.53 -12.40 5.04
C GLY A 122 -8.85 -13.67 5.52
N PRO A 123 -8.07 -14.34 4.70
CA PRO A 123 -7.23 -15.40 5.19
C PRO A 123 -6.20 -14.75 6.12
N ASP A 124 -6.36 -14.95 7.41
CA ASP A 124 -5.22 -14.89 8.31
C ASP A 124 -4.18 -15.84 7.72
N LEU A 125 -3.21 -15.26 7.02
CA LEU A 125 -1.92 -15.92 6.97
C LEU A 125 -1.62 -16.20 8.44
N PRO A 126 -1.30 -17.44 8.83
CA PRO A 126 -1.07 -17.74 10.22
C PRO A 126 -0.17 -16.65 10.78
N GLU A 127 -0.68 -15.89 11.74
CA GLU A 127 0.14 -15.02 12.54
C GLU A 127 1.21 -15.96 13.07
N VAL A 128 2.40 -15.87 12.54
CA VAL A 128 3.55 -16.55 13.14
C VAL A 128 3.70 -15.81 14.46
N ILE A 129 3.08 -16.34 15.50
CA ILE A 129 3.32 -15.91 16.86
C ILE A 129 4.78 -16.32 17.10
N MET A 130 5.67 -15.39 16.81
CA MET A 130 7.09 -15.53 17.07
C MET A 130 7.19 -15.68 18.58
N GLU A 131 7.57 -16.86 19.05
CA GLU A 131 7.82 -17.10 20.45
C GLU A 131 8.93 -16.12 20.90
N GLY A 132 8.85 -15.59 22.11
CA GLY A 132 9.51 -14.38 22.62
C GLY A 132 11.01 -14.20 22.34
N ASP A 133 11.75 -15.22 21.92
CA ASP A 133 13.19 -15.14 21.65
C ASP A 133 13.49 -14.66 20.20
N GLU A 134 12.65 -14.99 19.22
CA GLU A 134 12.81 -14.55 17.83
C GLU A 134 12.40 -13.07 17.65
N SER A 135 11.41 -12.59 18.41
CA SER A 135 10.99 -11.19 18.35
C SER A 135 12.08 -10.23 18.84
N VAL A 136 12.88 -10.64 19.83
CA VAL A 136 14.01 -9.85 20.35
C VAL A 136 15.11 -9.71 19.29
N GLY A 137 15.36 -10.74 18.50
CA GLY A 137 16.32 -10.71 17.39
C GLY A 137 15.91 -9.72 16.29
N ILE A 138 14.65 -9.76 15.88
CA ILE A 138 14.10 -8.88 14.82
C ILE A 138 14.17 -7.40 15.22
N GLU A 139 13.77 -7.07 16.45
CA GLU A 139 13.86 -5.71 16.96
C GLU A 139 15.32 -5.22 17.03
N ALA A 140 16.28 -6.06 17.41
CA ALA A 140 17.70 -5.71 17.47
C ALA A 140 18.26 -5.35 16.08
N HIS A 141 17.95 -6.14 15.04
CA HIS A 141 18.37 -5.85 13.67
C HIS A 141 17.76 -4.53 13.17
N PHE A 142 16.48 -4.29 13.44
CA PHE A 142 15.85 -3.03 13.11
C PHE A 142 16.49 -1.85 13.83
N HIS A 143 16.83 -1.97 15.10
CA HIS A 143 17.52 -0.92 15.86
C HIS A 143 18.89 -0.59 15.28
N THR A 144 19.65 -1.60 14.83
CA THR A 144 20.94 -1.39 14.16
C THR A 144 20.78 -0.57 12.89
N LEU A 145 19.81 -0.92 12.05
CA LEU A 145 19.48 -0.17 10.84
C LEU A 145 19.02 1.27 11.15
N GLN A 146 18.20 1.44 12.19
CA GLN A 146 17.76 2.77 12.62
C GLN A 146 18.91 3.63 13.17
N ALA A 147 19.88 3.05 13.85
CA ALA A 147 21.06 3.79 14.31
C ALA A 147 21.89 4.35 13.12
N ARG A 148 22.13 3.54 12.09
CA ARG A 148 22.78 4.00 10.84
C ARG A 148 21.95 5.10 10.15
N ARG A 149 20.64 4.93 10.09
CA ARG A 149 19.73 5.94 9.53
C ARG A 149 19.86 7.28 10.27
N GLN A 150 19.87 7.27 11.61
CA GLN A 150 19.99 8.50 12.41
C GLN A 150 21.32 9.22 12.18
N GLU A 151 22.40 8.49 11.99
CA GLU A 151 23.70 9.08 11.64
C GLU A 151 23.62 9.82 10.29
N GLU A 152 23.04 9.21 9.25
CA GLU A 152 22.85 9.85 7.95
C GLU A 152 21.87 11.01 8.04
N GLN A 153 20.77 10.88 8.79
CA GLN A 153 19.80 11.95 8.99
C GLN A 153 20.45 13.22 9.59
N THR A 154 21.40 13.04 10.53
CA THR A 154 22.12 14.19 11.13
C THR A 154 22.93 14.95 10.08
N LYS A 155 23.46 14.25 9.05
CA LYS A 155 24.19 14.89 7.94
C LYS A 155 23.24 15.70 7.05
N LEU A 156 22.02 15.19 6.78
CA LEU A 156 21.02 15.89 5.99
C LEU A 156 20.55 17.21 6.64
N GLU A 157 20.52 17.30 7.96
CA GLU A 157 20.03 18.48 8.66
C GLU A 157 20.89 19.75 8.47
N LEU A 158 22.07 19.61 7.89
CA LEU A 158 22.99 20.73 7.61
C LEU A 158 22.49 21.64 6.49
N GLN A 159 21.70 21.14 5.57
CA GLN A 159 21.13 21.92 4.46
C GLN A 159 19.64 21.59 4.32
N ARG A 160 18.83 22.64 4.09
CA ARG A 160 17.38 22.50 3.90
C ARG A 160 17.00 22.87 2.48
N HIS A 161 16.17 22.02 1.86
CA HIS A 161 15.60 22.28 0.56
C HIS A 161 14.07 22.40 0.70
N HIS A 162 13.55 23.60 0.36
CA HIS A 162 12.10 23.86 0.44
C HIS A 162 11.45 23.51 -0.89
N ILE A 163 10.40 22.70 -0.83
CA ILE A 163 9.61 22.31 -1.98
C ILE A 163 8.13 22.64 -1.76
N ILE A 164 7.45 23.02 -2.83
CA ILE A 164 6.01 23.20 -2.89
C ILE A 164 5.47 22.17 -3.85
N VAL A 165 4.50 21.36 -3.41
CA VAL A 165 4.01 20.19 -4.17
C VAL A 165 2.50 20.28 -4.35
N ASP A 166 2.04 20.04 -5.57
CA ASP A 166 0.63 19.78 -5.88
C ASP A 166 0.27 18.33 -5.55
N LYS A 167 -0.68 18.12 -4.63
CA LYS A 167 -1.15 16.78 -4.21
C LYS A 167 -1.65 15.94 -5.38
N ASN A 168 -2.18 16.56 -6.44
CA ASN A 168 -2.72 15.86 -7.61
C ASN A 168 -1.63 15.37 -8.58
N ASN A 169 -0.42 15.94 -8.51
CA ASN A 169 0.67 15.64 -9.43
C ASN A 169 1.95 15.17 -8.73
N VAL A 170 1.80 14.63 -7.52
CA VAL A 170 2.91 14.29 -6.62
C VAL A 170 3.93 13.32 -7.23
N VAL A 171 3.47 12.31 -7.99
CA VAL A 171 4.38 11.30 -8.58
C VAL A 171 5.31 11.93 -9.61
N GLN A 172 4.75 12.66 -10.56
CA GLN A 172 5.54 13.30 -11.60
C GLN A 172 6.51 14.32 -11.03
N GLN A 173 6.04 15.20 -10.14
CA GLN A 173 6.87 16.24 -9.54
C GLN A 173 8.04 15.66 -8.73
N LEU A 174 7.80 14.60 -7.93
CA LEU A 174 8.89 14.01 -7.16
C LEU A 174 9.88 13.25 -8.06
N LEU A 175 9.40 12.45 -9.00
CA LEU A 175 10.32 11.75 -9.93
C LEU A 175 11.17 12.74 -10.72
N GLU A 176 10.57 13.82 -11.22
CA GLU A 176 11.31 14.88 -11.96
C GLU A 176 12.36 15.52 -11.06
N MET A 177 11.99 15.90 -9.84
CA MET A 177 12.91 16.50 -8.86
C MET A 177 14.11 15.58 -8.54
N TYR A 178 13.87 14.30 -8.28
CA TYR A 178 14.95 13.34 -7.98
C TYR A 178 15.74 12.91 -9.23
N ARG A 179 15.20 13.09 -10.42
CA ARG A 179 15.89 12.87 -11.70
C ARG A 179 16.86 14.02 -12.01
N GLU A 180 16.40 15.27 -11.86
CA GLU A 180 17.15 16.46 -12.26
C GLU A 180 18.27 16.84 -11.28
N ASP A 181 18.03 16.68 -9.98
CA ASP A 181 18.99 17.09 -8.93
C ASP A 181 19.36 15.93 -8.01
N GLU A 182 20.52 15.32 -8.29
CA GLU A 182 21.07 14.28 -7.41
C GLU A 182 21.40 14.81 -6.01
N ALA A 183 21.75 16.10 -5.88
CA ALA A 183 22.12 16.72 -4.62
C ALA A 183 20.92 16.86 -3.66
N ILE A 184 19.70 16.79 -4.16
CA ILE A 184 18.47 16.83 -3.33
C ILE A 184 18.49 15.74 -2.27
N SER A 185 19.01 14.56 -2.60
CA SER A 185 19.12 13.42 -1.67
C SER A 185 20.06 13.68 -0.48
N SER A 186 20.87 14.74 -0.55
CA SER A 186 21.79 15.18 0.50
C SER A 186 21.22 16.29 1.39
N ASN A 187 20.00 16.75 1.14
CA ASN A 187 19.37 17.88 1.83
C ASN A 187 18.14 17.43 2.62
N LYS A 188 17.88 18.07 3.76
CA LYS A 188 16.59 17.89 4.46
C LYS A 188 15.49 18.57 3.67
N LEU A 189 14.50 17.81 3.20
CA LEU A 189 13.30 18.38 2.57
C LEU A 189 12.41 19.05 3.62
N VAL A 190 11.95 20.25 3.27
CA VAL A 190 10.90 20.98 3.98
C VAL A 190 9.75 21.16 2.99
N VAL A 191 8.62 20.55 3.30
CA VAL A 191 7.49 20.41 2.38
C VAL A 191 6.39 21.41 2.73
N SER A 192 5.81 22.01 1.69
CA SER A 192 4.53 22.71 1.73
C SER A 192 3.68 22.20 0.58
N PHE A 193 2.38 22.04 0.79
CA PHE A 193 1.45 21.75 -0.30
C PHE A 193 0.87 23.04 -0.87
N GLU A 194 0.56 23.03 -2.17
CA GLU A 194 -0.05 24.18 -2.82
C GLU A 194 -1.39 24.52 -2.15
N GLY A 195 -1.55 25.81 -1.78
CA GLY A 195 -2.78 26.29 -1.14
C GLY A 195 -2.90 26.02 0.36
N GLU A 196 -1.95 25.32 0.99
CA GLU A 196 -1.93 25.02 2.42
C GLU A 196 -0.91 25.88 3.17
N GLN A 197 -1.25 26.29 4.40
CA GLN A 197 -0.35 27.08 5.26
C GLN A 197 0.36 26.24 6.33
N ALA A 198 0.17 24.92 6.32
CA ALA A 198 0.74 24.01 7.29
C ALA A 198 2.26 23.87 7.11
N ASN A 199 2.99 23.67 8.21
CA ASN A 199 4.43 23.41 8.23
C ASN A 199 4.75 22.32 9.24
N GLY A 200 5.69 21.45 8.93
CA GLY A 200 6.23 20.47 9.88
C GLY A 200 6.57 19.11 9.29
N ASP A 201 7.19 18.26 10.11
CA ASP A 201 7.62 16.90 9.69
C ASP A 201 6.44 15.96 9.35
N GLY A 202 5.21 16.32 9.76
CA GLY A 202 3.99 15.59 9.38
C GLY A 202 3.76 15.64 7.87
N LEU A 203 3.93 16.81 7.26
CA LEU A 203 3.74 17.03 5.83
C LEU A 203 4.73 16.21 4.98
N LEU A 204 5.96 16.05 5.44
CA LEU A 204 6.93 15.23 4.75
C LEU A 204 6.50 13.74 4.72
N ARG A 205 5.96 13.23 5.83
CA ARG A 205 5.42 11.87 5.87
C ARG A 205 4.18 11.72 4.99
N GLU A 206 3.31 12.71 5.02
CA GLU A 206 2.13 12.78 4.16
C GLU A 206 2.52 12.80 2.68
N LEU A 207 3.53 13.60 2.30
CA LEU A 207 4.05 13.65 0.94
C LEU A 207 4.44 12.25 0.43
N TYR A 208 5.23 11.52 1.22
CA TYR A 208 5.65 10.17 0.82
C TYR A 208 4.49 9.17 0.81
N SER A 209 3.52 9.31 1.71
CA SER A 209 2.31 8.47 1.68
C SER A 209 1.46 8.73 0.43
N LEU A 210 1.27 10.00 0.05
CA LEU A 210 0.59 10.41 -1.18
C LEU A 210 1.33 9.92 -2.44
N PHE A 211 2.66 10.06 -2.43
CA PHE A 211 3.50 9.56 -3.54
C PHE A 211 3.28 8.07 -3.74
N TRP A 212 3.42 7.26 -2.70
CA TRP A 212 3.29 5.80 -2.82
C TRP A 212 1.88 5.35 -3.17
N GLU A 213 0.84 5.96 -2.60
CA GLU A 213 -0.54 5.69 -2.96
C GLU A 213 -0.78 5.91 -4.46
N SER A 214 -0.37 7.08 -4.97
CA SER A 214 -0.52 7.43 -6.38
C SER A 214 0.39 6.59 -7.28
N PHE A 215 1.63 6.32 -6.86
CA PHE A 215 2.58 5.51 -7.61
C PHE A 215 2.10 4.05 -7.75
N PHE A 216 1.62 3.44 -6.67
CA PHE A 216 1.06 2.10 -6.72
C PHE A 216 -0.16 2.02 -7.63
N SER A 217 -1.05 2.98 -7.56
CA SER A 217 -2.24 3.04 -8.42
C SER A 217 -1.93 3.19 -9.91
N GLN A 218 -0.86 3.91 -10.26
CA GLN A 218 -0.51 4.25 -11.65
C GLN A 218 0.48 3.28 -12.28
N ASN A 219 1.39 2.69 -11.50
CA ASN A 219 2.59 2.01 -12.00
C ASN A 219 2.81 0.62 -11.42
N CYS A 220 1.86 0.09 -10.68
CA CYS A 220 1.99 -1.21 -10.03
C CYS A 220 0.70 -2.03 -10.15
N GLU A 221 0.84 -3.35 -10.04
CA GLU A 221 -0.25 -4.31 -9.90
C GLU A 221 -0.22 -4.93 -8.51
N GLY A 222 -1.42 -5.27 -8.00
CA GLY A 222 -1.60 -5.89 -6.69
C GLY A 222 -2.60 -5.15 -5.81
N SER A 223 -2.81 -5.66 -4.61
CA SER A 223 -3.74 -5.07 -3.63
C SER A 223 -3.10 -4.89 -2.25
N ASN A 224 -2.57 -5.96 -1.66
CA ASN A 224 -1.88 -5.95 -0.37
C ASN A 224 -0.36 -5.81 -0.51
N GLN A 225 0.18 -6.36 -1.58
CA GLN A 225 1.54 -6.15 -2.06
C GLN A 225 1.48 -5.72 -3.52
N TYR A 226 2.48 -4.97 -3.95
CA TYR A 226 2.53 -4.36 -5.26
C TYR A 226 3.80 -4.77 -6.00
N THR A 227 3.63 -5.25 -7.23
CA THR A 227 4.71 -5.45 -8.18
C THR A 227 4.70 -4.34 -9.22
N LEU A 228 5.89 -3.92 -9.68
CA LEU A 228 6.00 -2.90 -10.71
C LEU A 228 5.43 -3.40 -12.03
N CYS A 229 4.69 -2.55 -12.73
CA CYS A 229 4.28 -2.79 -14.12
C CYS A 229 5.34 -2.24 -15.06
N ILE A 230 5.63 -2.97 -16.13
CA ILE A 230 6.43 -2.45 -17.24
C ILE A 230 5.53 -1.49 -18.02
N SER A 231 5.70 -0.21 -17.80
CA SER A 231 4.94 0.86 -18.45
C SER A 231 5.84 1.73 -19.29
N PRO A 232 5.41 2.14 -20.50
CA PRO A 232 6.16 3.13 -21.29
C PRO A 232 6.20 4.51 -20.63
N ASN A 233 5.44 4.73 -19.57
CA ASN A 233 5.37 5.99 -18.85
C ASN A 233 6.55 6.25 -17.92
N LEU A 234 7.34 5.21 -17.60
CA LEU A 234 8.51 5.31 -16.73
C LEU A 234 9.79 5.03 -17.55
N SER A 235 10.71 5.98 -17.53
CA SER A 235 12.03 5.87 -18.12
C SER A 235 13.03 5.17 -17.18
N GLU A 236 14.22 4.86 -17.66
CA GLU A 236 15.31 4.34 -16.81
C GLU A 236 15.71 5.34 -15.73
N GLU A 237 15.72 6.62 -16.07
CA GLU A 237 16.02 7.73 -15.15
C GLU A 237 14.96 7.84 -14.03
N ASP A 238 13.69 7.54 -14.33
CA ASP A 238 12.63 7.51 -13.30
C ASP A 238 12.83 6.38 -12.29
N PHE A 239 13.33 5.23 -12.72
CA PHE A 239 13.68 4.15 -11.79
C PHE A 239 14.93 4.51 -10.94
N ILE A 240 15.91 5.25 -11.49
CA ILE A 240 17.00 5.79 -10.68
C ILE A 240 16.48 6.81 -9.68
N ALA A 241 15.60 7.72 -10.11
CA ALA A 241 14.96 8.71 -9.24
C ALA A 241 14.15 8.02 -8.12
N LEU A 242 13.43 6.94 -8.43
CA LEU A 242 12.71 6.13 -7.46
C LEU A 242 13.66 5.52 -6.40
N GLY A 243 14.81 5.02 -6.81
CA GLY A 243 15.84 4.51 -5.90
C GLY A 243 16.36 5.59 -4.93
N ARG A 244 16.63 6.80 -5.46
CA ARG A 244 17.01 7.97 -4.65
C ARG A 244 15.94 8.37 -3.67
N LEU A 245 14.67 8.42 -4.12
CA LEU A 245 13.50 8.72 -3.28
C LEU A 245 13.35 7.71 -2.16
N ILE A 246 13.44 6.40 -2.43
CA ILE A 246 13.33 5.34 -1.40
C ILE A 246 14.38 5.56 -0.31
N THR A 247 15.62 5.81 -0.69
CA THR A 247 16.71 6.03 0.27
C THR A 247 16.51 7.30 1.08
N HIS A 248 16.18 8.40 0.41
CA HIS A 248 15.96 9.69 1.07
C HIS A 248 14.78 9.68 2.02
N MET A 249 13.66 9.08 1.62
CA MET A 249 12.50 8.85 2.47
C MET A 249 12.87 8.04 3.70
N PHE A 250 13.62 6.95 3.53
CA PHE A 250 14.06 6.13 4.66
C PHE A 250 14.93 6.93 5.62
N ILE A 251 15.93 7.66 5.12
CA ILE A 251 16.84 8.44 5.96
C ILE A 251 16.06 9.53 6.72
N GLN A 252 15.18 10.29 6.06
CA GLN A 252 14.45 11.38 6.69
C GLN A 252 13.34 10.93 7.65
N CYS A 253 12.50 10.00 7.22
CA CYS A 253 11.28 9.62 7.93
C CYS A 253 11.38 8.28 8.66
N GLY A 254 12.32 7.41 8.28
CA GLY A 254 12.39 6.02 8.75
C GLY A 254 11.34 5.12 8.09
N THR A 255 10.72 5.59 7.01
CA THR A 255 9.70 4.85 6.26
C THR A 255 10.33 4.10 5.09
N PHE A 256 9.87 2.89 4.84
CA PHE A 256 10.28 2.06 3.71
C PHE A 256 9.03 1.50 3.02
N PRO A 257 8.96 1.42 1.69
CA PRO A 257 7.76 1.00 0.98
C PRO A 257 7.53 -0.52 1.08
N VAL A 258 7.19 -1.01 2.28
CA VAL A 258 6.98 -2.44 2.56
C VAL A 258 5.80 -3.06 1.81
N LYS A 259 5.01 -2.26 1.12
CA LYS A 259 3.99 -2.74 0.19
C LYS A 259 4.58 -3.19 -1.16
N LEU A 260 5.80 -2.75 -1.52
CA LEU A 260 6.52 -3.35 -2.66
C LEU A 260 6.84 -4.81 -2.36
N VAL A 261 6.68 -5.66 -3.37
CA VAL A 261 6.95 -7.11 -3.25
C VAL A 261 8.34 -7.36 -2.68
N LYS A 262 8.38 -8.09 -1.57
CA LYS A 262 9.62 -8.40 -0.83
C LYS A 262 10.67 -9.07 -1.71
N ALA A 263 10.26 -10.00 -2.58
CA ALA A 263 11.17 -10.67 -3.51
C ALA A 263 11.90 -9.70 -4.45
N SER A 264 11.21 -8.68 -5.00
CA SER A 264 11.83 -7.67 -5.84
C SER A 264 12.86 -6.85 -5.07
N MET A 265 12.53 -6.43 -3.85
CA MET A 265 13.45 -5.65 -3.01
C MET A 265 14.65 -6.48 -2.54
N TYR A 266 14.46 -7.79 -2.25
CA TYR A 266 15.59 -8.69 -2.01
C TYR A 266 16.55 -8.77 -3.18
N HIS A 267 16.02 -8.80 -4.42
CA HIS A 267 16.85 -8.75 -5.61
C HIS A 267 17.60 -7.42 -5.74
N VAL A 268 16.93 -6.30 -5.45
CA VAL A 268 17.56 -4.97 -5.44
C VAL A 268 18.72 -4.91 -4.45
N PHE A 269 18.55 -5.44 -3.23
CA PHE A 269 19.60 -5.37 -2.19
C PHE A 269 20.74 -6.36 -2.43
N PHE A 270 20.41 -7.60 -2.79
CA PHE A 270 21.36 -8.73 -2.71
C PHE A 270 21.68 -9.36 -4.08
N GLY A 271 21.00 -8.97 -5.15
CA GLY A 271 21.14 -9.58 -6.49
C GLY A 271 20.58 -11.01 -6.60
N THR A 272 20.18 -11.62 -5.49
CA THR A 272 19.61 -12.98 -5.43
C THR A 272 18.44 -13.03 -4.46
N VAL A 273 17.49 -13.94 -4.70
CA VAL A 273 16.30 -14.09 -3.85
C VAL A 273 16.15 -15.56 -3.43
N PRO A 274 16.03 -15.86 -2.14
CA PRO A 274 15.70 -17.19 -1.65
C PRO A 274 14.34 -17.67 -2.17
N ASP A 275 14.21 -18.96 -2.47
CA ASP A 275 12.97 -19.57 -2.99
C ASP A 275 11.79 -19.38 -2.04
N GLU A 276 12.04 -19.39 -0.73
CA GLU A 276 11.03 -19.17 0.31
C GLU A 276 10.44 -17.76 0.23
N ILE A 277 11.29 -16.73 0.04
CA ILE A 277 10.86 -15.34 -0.12
C ILE A 277 10.07 -15.15 -1.41
N VAL A 278 10.49 -15.81 -2.50
CA VAL A 278 9.75 -15.77 -3.77
C VAL A 278 8.37 -16.39 -3.60
N LEU A 279 8.29 -17.57 -3.00
CA LEU A 279 7.03 -18.27 -2.78
C LEU A 279 6.08 -17.48 -1.87
N GLU A 280 6.58 -16.96 -0.75
CA GLU A 280 5.82 -16.10 0.16
C GLU A 280 5.26 -14.88 -0.59
N SER A 281 6.10 -14.19 -1.35
CA SER A 281 5.71 -13.01 -2.13
C SER A 281 4.67 -13.37 -3.21
N PHE A 282 4.83 -14.51 -3.88
CA PHE A 282 3.89 -14.95 -4.90
C PHE A 282 2.51 -15.28 -4.31
N LEU A 283 2.47 -16.02 -3.21
CA LEU A 283 1.22 -16.32 -2.52
C LEU A 283 0.51 -15.06 -2.00
N ARG A 284 1.25 -14.03 -1.59
CA ARG A 284 0.66 -12.76 -1.14
C ARG A 284 0.13 -11.87 -2.28
N LEU A 285 0.61 -12.07 -3.51
CA LEU A 285 0.13 -11.34 -4.69
C LEU A 285 -1.24 -11.86 -5.14
N LEU A 286 -1.48 -13.16 -4.99
CA LEU A 286 -2.72 -13.81 -5.41
C LEU A 286 -3.94 -13.39 -4.57
N PRO A 287 -5.15 -13.49 -5.13
CA PRO A 287 -6.37 -13.32 -4.39
C PRO A 287 -6.44 -14.23 -3.15
N PRO A 288 -7.10 -13.82 -2.05
CA PRO A 288 -7.13 -14.58 -0.80
C PRO A 288 -7.64 -16.02 -0.93
N ALA A 289 -8.60 -16.27 -1.82
CA ALA A 289 -9.13 -17.62 -2.05
C ALA A 289 -8.10 -18.55 -2.66
N GLU A 290 -7.33 -18.05 -3.64
CA GLU A 290 -6.27 -18.80 -4.32
C GLU A 290 -5.08 -19.01 -3.40
N THR A 291 -4.67 -17.97 -2.65
CA THR A 291 -3.63 -18.08 -1.62
C THR A 291 -3.95 -19.20 -0.63
N LYS A 292 -5.19 -19.21 -0.11
CA LYS A 292 -5.63 -20.26 0.82
C LYS A 292 -5.61 -21.64 0.18
N MET A 293 -6.15 -21.75 -1.02
CA MET A 293 -6.21 -23.02 -1.77
C MET A 293 -4.80 -23.58 -2.01
N LEU A 294 -3.87 -22.77 -2.53
CA LEU A 294 -2.48 -23.19 -2.76
C LEU A 294 -1.76 -23.53 -1.47
N SER A 295 -1.97 -22.74 -0.40
CA SER A 295 -1.40 -23.00 0.92
C SER A 295 -1.89 -24.34 1.49
N ASP A 296 -3.18 -24.67 1.35
CA ASP A 296 -3.73 -25.93 1.79
C ASP A 296 -3.15 -27.14 1.00
N VAL A 297 -2.89 -26.96 -0.30
CA VAL A 297 -2.23 -27.99 -1.12
C VAL A 297 -0.76 -28.14 -0.74
N LEU A 298 -0.03 -27.05 -0.60
CA LEU A 298 1.40 -27.07 -0.23
C LEU A 298 1.64 -27.69 1.14
N ASN A 299 0.72 -27.47 2.08
CA ASN A 299 0.75 -28.02 3.43
C ASN A 299 0.14 -29.43 3.54
N GLY A 300 -0.26 -30.03 2.42
CA GLY A 300 -0.85 -31.38 2.39
C GLY A 300 -2.25 -31.51 2.99
N LYS A 301 -2.92 -30.38 3.29
CA LYS A 301 -4.30 -30.35 3.81
C LYS A 301 -5.33 -30.66 2.74
N LYS A 302 -5.02 -30.37 1.46
CA LYS A 302 -5.86 -30.60 0.30
C LYS A 302 -5.06 -31.32 -0.78
N ALA A 303 -5.63 -32.32 -1.41
CA ALA A 303 -4.95 -33.03 -2.50
C ALA A 303 -5.05 -32.22 -3.81
N LEU A 304 -3.93 -32.07 -4.53
CA LEU A 304 -3.86 -31.32 -5.78
C LEU A 304 -4.94 -31.74 -6.81
N PRO A 305 -5.25 -33.05 -7.02
CA PRO A 305 -6.29 -33.43 -7.99
C PRO A 305 -7.67 -32.86 -7.70
N LEU A 306 -7.95 -32.43 -6.47
CA LEU A 306 -9.24 -31.85 -6.08
C LEU A 306 -9.40 -30.37 -6.45
N VAL A 307 -8.31 -29.72 -6.85
CA VAL A 307 -8.23 -28.30 -7.20
C VAL A 307 -7.38 -28.10 -8.45
N PHE A 308 -7.30 -29.11 -9.27
CA PHE A 308 -6.38 -29.11 -10.41
C PHE A 308 -6.75 -28.04 -11.44
N ASP A 309 -8.04 -27.88 -11.69
CA ASP A 309 -8.52 -26.90 -12.67
C ASP A 309 -8.25 -25.47 -12.18
N GLU A 310 -8.51 -25.17 -10.88
CA GLU A 310 -8.22 -23.86 -10.30
C GLU A 310 -6.70 -23.54 -10.30
N VAL A 311 -5.85 -24.57 -10.13
CA VAL A 311 -4.39 -24.38 -10.23
C VAL A 311 -3.97 -24.14 -11.68
N LEU A 312 -4.64 -24.76 -12.65
CA LEU A 312 -4.39 -24.50 -14.07
C LEU A 312 -4.81 -23.08 -14.46
N ASP A 313 -5.93 -22.59 -13.95
CA ASP A 313 -6.36 -21.21 -14.19
C ASP A 313 -5.28 -20.20 -13.75
N ILE A 314 -4.70 -20.39 -12.56
CA ILE A 314 -3.57 -19.57 -12.07
C ILE A 314 -2.36 -19.73 -13.02
N PHE A 315 -2.05 -20.95 -13.45
CA PHE A 315 -0.90 -21.18 -14.35
C PHE A 315 -1.11 -20.51 -15.71
N ASP A 316 -2.31 -20.53 -16.24
CA ASP A 316 -2.65 -19.87 -17.51
C ASP A 316 -2.54 -18.34 -17.40
N GLU A 317 -2.98 -17.75 -16.28
CA GLU A 317 -2.83 -16.32 -16.00
C GLU A 317 -1.34 -15.88 -16.04
N TYR A 318 -0.46 -16.69 -15.44
CA TYR A 318 0.99 -16.43 -15.44
C TYR A 318 1.73 -17.07 -16.63
N GLN A 319 1.02 -17.55 -17.64
CA GLN A 319 1.57 -18.16 -18.86
C GLN A 319 2.49 -19.36 -18.59
N GLU A 320 2.28 -20.06 -17.47
CA GLU A 320 3.05 -21.25 -17.12
C GLU A 320 2.44 -22.50 -17.76
N ARG A 321 3.24 -23.23 -18.54
CA ARG A 321 2.80 -24.41 -19.28
C ARG A 321 3.27 -25.73 -18.67
N THR A 322 3.92 -25.67 -17.53
CA THR A 322 4.40 -26.88 -16.85
C THR A 322 3.23 -27.65 -16.25
N ARG A 323 3.12 -28.92 -16.57
CA ARG A 323 2.12 -29.79 -15.95
C ARG A 323 2.41 -29.91 -14.46
N SER A 324 1.48 -29.46 -13.64
CA SER A 324 1.61 -29.52 -12.20
C SER A 324 1.42 -30.92 -11.65
N THR A 325 2.25 -31.28 -10.68
CA THR A 325 2.15 -32.47 -9.85
C THR A 325 2.37 -32.06 -8.39
N SER A 326 1.91 -32.87 -7.45
CA SER A 326 2.15 -32.58 -6.02
C SER A 326 3.63 -32.43 -5.66
N THR A 327 4.53 -33.03 -6.44
CA THR A 327 5.98 -32.98 -6.20
C THR A 327 6.66 -31.75 -6.78
N ASN A 328 6.13 -31.15 -7.85
CA ASN A 328 6.75 -30.00 -8.53
C ASN A 328 5.99 -28.69 -8.34
N LEU A 329 4.80 -28.69 -7.72
CA LEU A 329 3.98 -27.49 -7.53
C LEU A 329 4.77 -26.34 -6.91
N LYS A 330 5.43 -26.58 -5.76
CA LYS A 330 6.25 -25.57 -5.08
C LYS A 330 7.30 -24.96 -6.01
N ALA A 331 8.04 -25.82 -6.72
CA ALA A 331 9.09 -25.36 -7.63
C ALA A 331 8.52 -24.56 -8.82
N THR A 332 7.33 -24.95 -9.31
CA THR A 332 6.64 -24.23 -10.39
C THR A 332 6.17 -22.86 -9.92
N LEU A 333 5.57 -22.74 -8.74
CA LEU A 333 5.17 -21.45 -8.16
C LEU A 333 6.37 -20.54 -7.92
N VAL A 334 7.49 -21.08 -7.42
CA VAL A 334 8.74 -20.31 -7.27
C VAL A 334 9.26 -19.83 -8.64
N LYS A 335 9.21 -20.66 -9.67
CA LYS A 335 9.61 -20.27 -11.03
C LYS A 335 8.73 -19.12 -11.56
N MET A 336 7.41 -19.21 -11.37
CA MET A 336 6.47 -18.16 -11.75
C MET A 336 6.77 -16.86 -10.99
N GLY A 337 6.93 -16.92 -9.67
CA GLY A 337 7.28 -15.76 -8.86
C GLY A 337 8.62 -15.15 -9.26
N LYS A 338 9.65 -15.92 -9.58
CA LYS A 338 10.92 -15.40 -10.10
C LYS A 338 10.75 -14.69 -11.44
N ALA A 339 9.90 -15.24 -12.32
CA ALA A 339 9.60 -14.60 -13.60
C ALA A 339 8.94 -13.23 -13.39
N GLU A 340 7.93 -13.14 -12.52
CA GLU A 340 7.18 -11.92 -12.22
C GLU A 340 8.01 -10.86 -11.50
N PHE A 341 8.70 -11.25 -10.43
CA PHE A 341 9.31 -10.28 -9.51
C PHE A 341 10.75 -9.91 -9.86
N VAL A 342 11.43 -10.72 -10.66
CA VAL A 342 12.85 -10.54 -10.97
C VAL A 342 13.09 -10.46 -12.47
N THR A 343 12.66 -11.50 -13.23
CA THR A 343 13.09 -11.60 -14.62
C THR A 343 12.43 -10.53 -15.51
N LYS A 344 11.13 -10.34 -15.39
CA LYS A 344 10.40 -9.27 -16.10
C LYS A 344 10.87 -7.87 -15.69
N LEU A 345 11.25 -7.70 -14.42
CA LEU A 345 11.61 -6.41 -13.84
C LEU A 345 13.13 -6.17 -13.76
N PHE A 346 13.95 -6.98 -14.43
CA PHE A 346 15.40 -6.93 -14.28
C PHE A 346 15.98 -5.53 -14.44
N LEU A 347 15.64 -4.84 -15.53
CA LEU A 347 16.16 -3.49 -15.80
C LEU A 347 15.62 -2.44 -14.80
N PRO A 348 14.30 -2.34 -14.53
CA PRO A 348 13.79 -1.49 -13.48
C PRO A 348 14.49 -1.70 -12.11
N LEU A 349 14.64 -2.95 -11.67
CA LEU A 349 15.26 -3.24 -10.38
C LEU A 349 16.75 -2.86 -10.34
N LEU A 350 17.48 -3.09 -11.44
CA LEU A 350 18.86 -2.65 -11.57
C LEU A 350 18.98 -1.13 -11.45
N LYS A 351 18.09 -0.36 -12.11
CA LYS A 351 18.08 1.09 -12.07
C LYS A 351 17.66 1.64 -10.70
N ILE A 352 16.69 1.01 -10.02
CA ILE A 352 16.36 1.34 -8.64
C ILE A 352 17.59 1.16 -7.74
N ARG A 353 18.32 0.04 -7.89
CA ARG A 353 19.56 -0.21 -7.10
C ARG A 353 20.61 0.84 -7.34
N GLU A 354 20.80 1.26 -8.60
CA GLU A 354 21.71 2.34 -8.97
C GLU A 354 21.37 3.64 -8.22
N GLY A 355 20.10 4.00 -8.19
CA GLY A 355 19.60 5.20 -7.51
C GLY A 355 19.67 5.14 -5.98
N MET A 356 19.58 3.96 -5.38
CA MET A 356 19.57 3.80 -3.91
C MET A 356 20.91 4.20 -3.26
N GLY A 357 22.01 4.21 -4.01
CA GLY A 357 23.31 4.65 -3.52
C GLY A 357 23.94 3.73 -2.47
N LYS A 358 24.93 4.27 -1.72
CA LYS A 358 25.82 3.49 -0.85
C LYS A 358 25.23 3.14 0.52
N PHE A 359 24.20 3.83 0.98
CA PHE A 359 23.61 3.61 2.30
C PHE A 359 23.25 2.12 2.52
N TRP A 360 22.76 1.48 1.45
CA TRP A 360 22.27 0.11 1.46
C TRP A 360 23.36 -0.96 1.18
N ASP A 361 24.62 -0.57 0.94
CA ASP A 361 25.70 -1.53 0.63
C ASP A 361 25.99 -2.48 1.82
N SER A 362 25.73 -2.03 3.04
CA SER A 362 25.96 -2.80 4.26
C SER A 362 24.68 -3.39 4.88
N VAL A 363 23.54 -3.31 4.18
CA VAL A 363 22.29 -3.86 4.71
C VAL A 363 22.36 -5.39 4.76
N THR A 364 21.85 -5.97 5.84
CA THR A 364 21.77 -7.42 6.01
C THR A 364 20.38 -7.95 5.67
N LYS A 365 20.26 -9.27 5.44
CA LYS A 365 18.97 -9.91 5.16
C LYS A 365 18.03 -9.78 6.36
N GLU A 366 18.56 -9.93 7.56
CA GLU A 366 17.85 -9.82 8.83
C GLU A 366 17.31 -8.39 9.04
N GLU A 367 18.06 -7.37 8.62
CA GLU A 367 17.60 -5.98 8.65
C GLU A 367 16.46 -5.73 7.65
N VAL A 368 16.53 -6.29 6.44
CA VAL A 368 15.44 -6.22 5.47
C VAL A 368 14.20 -6.95 5.97
N GLU A 369 14.35 -8.17 6.52
CA GLU A 369 13.24 -8.89 7.14
C GLU A 369 12.61 -8.08 8.26
N SER A 370 13.41 -7.46 9.11
CA SER A 370 12.92 -6.65 10.23
C SER A 370 12.12 -5.44 9.76
N MET A 371 12.50 -4.80 8.64
CA MET A 371 11.71 -3.71 8.04
C MET A 371 10.33 -4.20 7.60
N TYR A 372 10.28 -5.28 6.82
CA TYR A 372 9.00 -5.83 6.35
C TYR A 372 8.13 -6.31 7.51
N GLU A 373 8.74 -6.97 8.50
CA GLU A 373 8.04 -7.48 9.66
C GLU A 373 7.49 -6.35 10.53
N LEU A 374 8.31 -5.41 10.95
CA LEU A 374 7.92 -4.40 11.95
C LEU A 374 7.14 -3.22 11.36
N CYS A 375 7.35 -2.86 10.08
CA CYS A 375 6.68 -1.71 9.48
C CYS A 375 5.32 -2.06 8.83
N THR A 376 5.03 -3.34 8.60
CA THR A 376 3.74 -3.76 8.04
C THR A 376 2.61 -3.52 9.05
N PRO A 377 1.52 -2.81 8.67
CA PRO A 377 0.38 -2.60 9.54
C PRO A 377 -0.35 -3.92 9.83
N LEU A 378 -0.27 -4.36 11.08
CA LEU A 378 -1.07 -5.46 11.63
C LEU A 378 -1.84 -4.95 12.86
N PRO A 379 -3.04 -5.48 13.16
CA PRO A 379 -3.84 -5.05 14.30
C PRO A 379 -3.04 -4.98 15.61
N THR A 380 -2.29 -6.02 15.92
CA THR A 380 -1.47 -6.13 17.13
C THR A 380 -0.38 -5.07 17.20
N ARG A 381 0.29 -4.77 16.07
CA ARG A 381 1.34 -3.76 15.97
C ARG A 381 0.78 -2.35 16.10
N VAL A 382 -0.33 -2.04 15.40
CA VAL A 382 -0.97 -0.72 15.48
C VAL A 382 -1.49 -0.45 16.89
N ILE A 383 -2.10 -1.45 17.54
CA ILE A 383 -2.58 -1.33 18.92
C ILE A 383 -1.42 -1.08 19.91
N LYS A 384 -0.24 -1.66 19.69
CA LYS A 384 0.95 -1.43 20.52
C LYS A 384 1.46 0.01 20.42
N LEU A 385 1.20 0.72 19.32
CA LEU A 385 1.58 2.15 19.18
C LEU A 385 0.72 3.08 20.04
N LEU A 386 -0.47 2.65 20.47
CA LEU A 386 -1.39 3.51 21.20
C LEU A 386 -0.90 3.75 22.63
N HIS A 387 -0.64 5.00 22.95
CA HIS A 387 -0.43 5.46 24.32
C HIS A 387 -1.71 6.15 24.81
N ILE A 388 -2.48 5.42 25.64
CA ILE A 388 -3.80 5.83 26.13
C ILE A 388 -3.78 5.77 27.66
N VAL A 389 -4.16 6.87 28.32
CA VAL A 389 -4.30 6.94 29.78
C VAL A 389 -5.69 7.49 30.08
N PRO A 390 -6.71 6.61 30.20
CA PRO A 390 -8.06 7.03 30.51
C PRO A 390 -8.16 7.52 31.96
N VAL A 391 -8.78 8.67 32.17
CA VAL A 391 -8.92 9.27 33.51
C VAL A 391 -10.29 9.05 34.14
N ASN A 392 -11.24 8.46 33.41
CA ASN A 392 -12.59 8.16 33.88
C ASN A 392 -13.17 6.92 33.15
N PRO A 393 -14.28 6.32 33.67
CA PRO A 393 -14.89 5.13 33.09
C PRO A 393 -15.35 5.31 31.63
N GLN A 394 -15.79 6.52 31.26
CA GLN A 394 -16.23 6.82 29.90
C GLN A 394 -15.07 6.75 28.90
N GLU A 395 -13.92 7.32 29.23
CA GLU A 395 -12.73 7.23 28.42
C GLU A 395 -12.20 5.79 28.31
N ALA A 396 -12.24 5.03 29.39
CA ALA A 396 -11.90 3.61 29.39
C ALA A 396 -12.83 2.78 28.47
N LYS A 397 -14.11 3.18 28.37
CA LYS A 397 -15.07 2.54 27.45
C LYS A 397 -14.69 2.85 25.98
N VAL A 398 -14.37 4.12 25.67
CA VAL A 398 -13.96 4.54 24.31
C VAL A 398 -12.60 3.92 23.94
N GLU A 399 -11.66 3.78 24.88
CA GLU A 399 -10.40 3.07 24.65
C GLU A 399 -10.63 1.61 24.22
N ARG A 400 -11.48 0.87 24.94
CA ARG A 400 -11.82 -0.53 24.59
C ARG A 400 -12.42 -0.61 23.19
N TRP A 401 -13.28 0.34 22.83
CA TRP A 401 -13.89 0.41 21.51
C TRP A 401 -12.87 0.75 20.41
N LEU A 402 -11.94 1.66 20.65
CA LEU A 402 -10.87 1.95 19.71
C LEU A 402 -9.99 0.71 19.45
N ARG A 403 -9.62 -0.01 20.53
CA ARG A 403 -8.85 -1.26 20.38
C ARG A 403 -9.62 -2.34 19.64
N ARG A 404 -10.93 -2.45 19.88
CA ARG A 404 -11.81 -3.34 19.13
C ARG A 404 -11.87 -2.96 17.65
N TYR A 405 -12.06 -1.68 17.36
CA TYR A 405 -12.06 -1.15 15.99
C TYR A 405 -10.81 -1.55 15.22
N LEU A 406 -9.64 -1.36 15.81
CA LEU A 406 -8.37 -1.71 15.19
C LEU A 406 -8.15 -3.23 15.04
N LYS A 407 -8.73 -4.04 15.93
CA LYS A 407 -8.71 -5.51 15.78
C LYS A 407 -9.58 -6.00 14.62
N GLU A 408 -10.69 -5.31 14.35
CA GLU A 408 -11.62 -5.63 13.28
C GLU A 408 -11.22 -4.99 11.93
N ALA A 409 -10.26 -4.07 11.92
CA ALA A 409 -9.80 -3.36 10.73
C ALA A 409 -8.95 -4.26 9.83
N ASP A 410 -9.19 -4.21 8.53
CA ASP A 410 -8.32 -4.81 7.52
C ASP A 410 -7.04 -3.98 7.30
N SER A 411 -6.12 -4.50 6.47
CA SER A 411 -4.83 -3.85 6.20
C SER A 411 -4.97 -2.45 5.59
N VAL A 412 -6.01 -2.22 4.78
CA VAL A 412 -6.28 -0.92 4.14
C VAL A 412 -6.72 0.08 5.21
N MET A 413 -7.68 -0.32 6.06
CA MET A 413 -8.16 0.55 7.15
C MET A 413 -7.08 0.84 8.19
N LEU A 414 -6.21 -0.12 8.51
CA LEU A 414 -5.07 0.11 9.39
C LEU A 414 -4.09 1.12 8.78
N GLY A 415 -3.80 1.04 7.50
CA GLY A 415 -2.97 2.02 6.79
C GLY A 415 -3.60 3.42 6.81
N LEU A 416 -4.89 3.53 6.51
CA LEU A 416 -5.62 4.81 6.56
C LEU A 416 -5.65 5.39 7.98
N PHE A 417 -5.88 4.56 9.01
CA PHE A 417 -5.83 4.99 10.41
C PHE A 417 -4.45 5.54 10.80
N LEU A 418 -3.39 4.84 10.41
CA LEU A 418 -2.02 5.28 10.65
C LEU A 418 -1.74 6.59 9.92
N ARG A 419 -2.14 6.72 8.66
CA ARG A 419 -1.98 7.96 7.89
C ARG A 419 -2.73 9.11 8.54
N PHE A 420 -3.99 8.91 8.93
CA PHE A 420 -4.76 9.91 9.65
C PHE A 420 -4.07 10.37 10.94
N SER A 421 -3.54 9.44 11.74
CA SER A 421 -2.99 9.74 13.06
C SER A 421 -1.50 10.14 13.06
N THR A 422 -0.72 9.79 12.04
CA THR A 422 0.74 9.98 12.00
C THR A 422 1.27 10.62 10.74
N GLY A 423 0.45 10.79 9.70
CA GLY A 423 0.85 11.21 8.36
C GLY A 423 1.51 10.09 7.54
N ASN A 424 1.59 8.85 8.05
CA ASN A 424 2.23 7.72 7.38
C ASN A 424 1.33 6.49 7.43
N ASP A 425 1.17 5.78 6.32
CA ASP A 425 0.31 4.59 6.20
C ASP A 425 0.97 3.28 6.69
N MET A 426 2.17 3.37 7.28
CA MET A 426 2.93 2.23 7.82
C MET A 426 3.24 2.41 9.30
N VAL A 427 3.52 1.30 9.97
CA VAL A 427 4.00 1.34 11.35
C VAL A 427 5.39 1.97 11.39
N LEU A 428 5.59 2.91 12.31
CA LEU A 428 6.88 3.48 12.64
C LEU A 428 7.32 2.92 14.00
N PRO A 429 8.16 1.87 14.03
CA PRO A 429 8.59 1.28 15.28
C PRO A 429 9.27 2.30 16.20
N GLY A 430 8.98 2.22 17.49
CA GLY A 430 9.49 3.16 18.49
C GLY A 430 8.74 4.49 18.60
N ARG A 431 7.78 4.78 17.72
CA ARG A 431 6.90 5.96 17.83
C ARG A 431 5.56 5.57 18.45
N GLN A 432 4.95 6.49 19.21
CA GLN A 432 3.68 6.27 19.89
C GLN A 432 2.62 7.26 19.42
N ILE A 433 1.39 6.78 19.27
CA ILE A 433 0.21 7.61 19.00
C ILE A 433 -0.42 7.96 20.37
N LYS A 434 -0.34 9.22 20.76
CA LYS A 434 -0.93 9.71 22.00
C LYS A 434 -2.42 9.96 21.78
N VAL A 435 -3.27 9.17 22.46
CA VAL A 435 -4.73 9.35 22.36
C VAL A 435 -5.21 10.27 23.49
N ARG A 436 -5.97 11.29 23.14
CA ARG A 436 -6.64 12.23 24.04
C ARG A 436 -8.15 12.12 23.88
N PHE A 437 -8.88 12.44 24.93
CA PHE A 437 -10.33 12.42 24.93
C PHE A 437 -10.88 13.79 25.23
N GLU A 438 -11.81 14.28 24.41
CA GLU A 438 -12.46 15.57 24.59
C GLU A 438 -13.98 15.43 24.62
N ASN A 439 -14.64 16.29 25.41
CA ASN A 439 -16.09 16.33 25.41
C ASN A 439 -16.56 17.25 24.28
N MET A 440 -17.15 16.68 23.25
CA MET A 440 -17.60 17.42 22.08
C MET A 440 -19.11 17.50 22.02
N ALA A 441 -19.65 18.63 21.50
CA ALA A 441 -21.07 18.73 21.24
C ALA A 441 -21.50 17.65 20.21
N PHE A 442 -22.74 17.14 20.32
CA PHE A 442 -23.21 16.03 19.48
C PHE A 442 -23.04 16.30 17.97
N LEU A 443 -23.27 17.53 17.51
CA LEU A 443 -23.12 17.92 16.10
C LEU A 443 -21.66 18.17 15.68
N ALA A 444 -20.75 18.31 16.65
CA ALA A 444 -19.32 18.55 16.42
C ALA A 444 -18.46 17.33 16.74
N MET A 445 -19.07 16.17 16.96
CA MET A 445 -18.33 14.94 17.29
C MET A 445 -17.52 14.48 16.07
N ARG A 446 -16.21 14.75 16.10
CA ARG A 446 -15.27 14.25 15.07
C ARG A 446 -13.96 13.83 15.72
N PRO A 447 -13.32 12.73 15.23
CA PRO A 447 -11.93 12.48 15.57
C PRO A 447 -11.05 13.52 14.88
N THR A 448 -10.01 13.99 15.56
CA THR A 448 -9.00 14.89 14.96
C THR A 448 -7.61 14.36 15.24
N ALA A 449 -6.66 14.67 14.37
CA ALA A 449 -5.29 14.20 14.51
C ALA A 449 -4.29 15.33 14.23
N ARG A 450 -3.27 15.44 15.08
CA ARG A 450 -2.10 16.29 14.86
C ARG A 450 -0.92 15.40 14.49
N THR A 451 -0.75 15.16 13.21
CA THR A 451 0.23 14.21 12.66
C THR A 451 1.66 14.55 13.05
N CYS A 452 2.04 15.84 13.12
CA CYS A 452 3.36 16.29 13.54
C CYS A 452 3.71 15.85 14.96
N PHE A 453 2.72 15.82 15.86
CA PHE A 453 2.86 15.44 17.26
C PHE A 453 2.41 14.01 17.56
N GLN A 454 1.84 13.33 16.56
CA GLN A 454 1.23 12.01 16.71
C GLN A 454 0.19 11.97 17.84
N VAL A 455 -0.69 12.96 17.86
CA VAL A 455 -1.79 13.08 18.81
C VAL A 455 -3.09 12.83 18.08
N LEU A 456 -3.82 11.81 18.52
CA LEU A 456 -5.19 11.52 18.10
C LEU A 456 -6.15 11.96 19.18
N THR A 457 -7.08 12.86 18.86
CA THR A 457 -8.12 13.32 19.78
C THR A 457 -9.46 12.68 19.40
N LEU A 458 -10.10 12.03 20.37
CA LEU A 458 -11.38 11.37 20.20
C LEU A 458 -12.46 11.98 21.08
N PRO A 459 -13.71 12.10 20.59
CA PRO A 459 -14.86 12.39 21.45
C PRO A 459 -14.97 11.35 22.57
N ARG A 460 -15.00 11.80 23.84
CA ARG A 460 -15.20 10.87 24.97
C ARG A 460 -16.66 10.47 25.18
N ASN A 461 -17.59 11.21 24.59
CA ASN A 461 -19.03 11.05 24.77
C ASN A 461 -19.72 10.20 23.71
N TYR A 462 -19.01 9.32 23.03
CA TYR A 462 -19.63 8.25 22.22
C TYR A 462 -20.56 7.39 23.10
N GLN A 463 -21.77 7.13 22.62
CA GLN A 463 -22.75 6.33 23.34
C GLN A 463 -22.59 4.84 23.04
N THR A 464 -22.26 4.47 21.78
CA THR A 464 -22.15 3.09 21.32
C THR A 464 -20.88 2.89 20.48
N TYR A 465 -20.41 1.63 20.42
CA TYR A 465 -19.32 1.23 19.53
C TYR A 465 -19.63 1.53 18.06
N HIS A 466 -20.87 1.25 17.64
CA HIS A 466 -21.32 1.50 16.27
C HIS A 466 -21.13 2.97 15.87
N ARG A 467 -21.53 3.89 16.76
CA ARG A 467 -21.34 5.33 16.49
C ARG A 467 -19.87 5.75 16.40
N LEU A 468 -19.00 5.17 17.25
CA LEU A 468 -17.55 5.40 17.14
C LEU A 468 -17.03 4.87 15.81
N ARG A 469 -17.39 3.64 15.42
CA ARG A 469 -16.94 3.01 14.18
C ARG A 469 -17.39 3.80 12.96
N GLU A 470 -18.66 4.14 12.83
CA GLU A 470 -19.17 4.96 11.73
C GLU A 470 -18.43 6.30 11.62
N ASN A 471 -18.21 6.93 12.76
CA ASN A 471 -17.53 8.22 12.81
C ASN A 471 -16.05 8.12 12.40
N LEU A 472 -15.31 7.12 12.91
CA LEU A 472 -13.93 6.86 12.50
C LEU A 472 -13.85 6.50 11.02
N ASP A 473 -14.68 5.57 10.54
CA ASP A 473 -14.70 5.18 9.13
C ASP A 473 -14.96 6.37 8.21
N PHE A 474 -15.90 7.23 8.58
CA PHE A 474 -16.23 8.42 7.80
C PHE A 474 -15.04 9.39 7.70
N PHE A 475 -14.42 9.76 8.82
CA PHE A 475 -13.32 10.73 8.78
C PHE A 475 -12.05 10.13 8.20
N ILE A 476 -11.70 8.89 8.53
CA ILE A 476 -10.48 8.24 8.03
C ILE A 476 -10.53 8.04 6.51
N LYS A 477 -11.71 7.72 5.96
CA LYS A 477 -11.89 7.51 4.50
C LYS A 477 -12.02 8.80 3.68
N ASN A 478 -12.12 9.96 4.33
CA ASN A 478 -12.29 11.24 3.65
C ASN A 478 -11.16 12.22 4.00
N PRO A 479 -9.98 12.09 3.37
CA PRO A 479 -8.82 12.94 3.66
C PRO A 479 -9.07 14.45 3.54
N ALA A 480 -9.98 14.86 2.64
CA ALA A 480 -10.38 16.26 2.49
C ALA A 480 -11.01 16.87 3.78
N LEU A 481 -11.39 16.03 4.76
CA LEU A 481 -11.91 16.49 6.04
C LEU A 481 -10.84 16.58 7.14
N TRP A 482 -9.60 16.18 6.86
CA TRP A 482 -8.53 16.18 7.88
C TRP A 482 -8.01 17.58 8.17
N ASP A 483 -8.00 18.45 7.16
CA ASP A 483 -7.42 19.81 7.21
C ASP A 483 -8.41 20.88 7.73
N LEU A 484 -9.57 20.46 8.24
CA LEU A 484 -10.58 21.37 8.79
C LEU A 484 -10.28 21.79 10.25
N GLU A 485 -9.03 21.78 10.69
CA GLU A 485 -8.61 22.36 11.96
C GLU A 485 -8.23 23.83 11.76
N ASP A 486 -8.99 24.69 12.41
CA ASP A 486 -8.75 26.12 12.60
C ASP A 486 -7.49 26.40 13.45
#